data_c28dc89b5f2d7a7bce2436321f04b3ff
#
_entry.id   c28dc89b5f2d7a7bce2436321f04b3ff
#
_cell.length_a   1.000
_cell.length_b   1.000
_cell.length_c   1.000
_cell.angle_alpha   90.00
_cell.angle_beta   90.00
_cell.angle_gamma   90.00
#
_symmetry.space_group_name_H-M   'P 1'
#
loop_
_entity.id
_entity.type
_entity.pdbx_description
1 polymer ?
#
loop_
_entity_poly.entity_id
_entity_poly.type
_entity_poly.pdbx_seq_one_letter_code
_entity_poly.pdbx_strand_id
1 'polypeptide(L)'
;QAAAEIAETKHFYVIDADAIIDESFNFGFRPNPNKKEYDHIPQTECIYVWRSRNPVNDLVYGYGGAKLFPRKAMLQAKTWNVDMTTSIGCVFVPKFQVSNITGFNVNPFETWKSAFRECTKLSSSVIPNGDNMDNEYRLDVWCSRGASRPFGDYCIMGANQGKDFGNYYRNDTKTLARINDFDWLKEQYDLAMCEEV
;
A
#
# COMPACT_ATOMS: atom_id res chain seq x y z
N GLN A 1 -1.29 5.06 -16.20
CA GLN A 1 -1.76 5.76 -17.39
C GLN A 1 -2.36 4.76 -18.39
N ALA A 2 -1.68 3.67 -18.77
CA ALA A 2 -2.17 2.67 -19.74
C ALA A 2 -3.59 2.17 -19.41
N ALA A 3 -3.90 1.85 -18.15
CA ALA A 3 -5.25 1.45 -17.74
C ALA A 3 -6.31 2.51 -18.04
N ALA A 4 -5.99 3.80 -17.94
CA ALA A 4 -6.91 4.88 -18.27
C ALA A 4 -7.09 5.06 -19.78
N GLU A 5 -6.11 4.72 -20.58
CA GLU A 5 -6.17 4.79 -22.04
C GLU A 5 -7.13 3.75 -22.61
N ILE A 6 -7.11 2.53 -22.05
CA ILE A 6 -8.01 1.43 -22.48
C ILE A 6 -9.38 1.46 -21.80
N ALA A 7 -9.57 2.19 -20.71
CA ALA A 7 -10.85 2.27 -20.02
C ALA A 7 -11.87 3.06 -20.86
N GLU A 8 -13.08 2.51 -21.02
CA GLU A 8 -14.19 3.14 -21.79
C GLU A 8 -15.13 3.95 -20.89
N THR A 9 -15.06 3.77 -19.58
CA THR A 9 -15.94 4.41 -18.59
C THR A 9 -15.30 5.64 -17.97
N LYS A 10 -16.13 6.54 -17.42
CA LYS A 10 -15.65 7.73 -16.69
C LYS A 10 -14.83 7.41 -15.45
N HIS A 11 -15.11 6.28 -14.81
CA HIS A 11 -14.37 5.72 -13.67
C HIS A 11 -14.08 4.26 -13.95
N PHE A 12 -12.94 3.77 -13.47
CA PHE A 12 -12.55 2.38 -13.60
C PHE A 12 -11.83 1.90 -12.33
N TYR A 13 -12.04 0.64 -12.01
CA TYR A 13 -11.32 -0.01 -10.93
C TYR A 13 -9.92 -0.41 -11.36
N VAL A 14 -8.96 -0.18 -10.47
CA VAL A 14 -7.63 -0.78 -10.54
C VAL A 14 -7.52 -1.74 -9.36
N ILE A 15 -7.19 -2.98 -9.67
CA ILE A 15 -6.99 -4.05 -8.70
C ILE A 15 -5.53 -4.44 -8.76
N ASP A 16 -4.87 -4.45 -7.60
CA ASP A 16 -3.46 -4.87 -7.52
C ASP A 16 -3.38 -6.39 -7.80
N ALA A 17 -2.30 -6.84 -8.44
CA ALA A 17 -2.18 -8.21 -8.95
C ALA A 17 -2.15 -9.28 -7.83
N ASP A 18 -1.76 -8.88 -6.63
CA ASP A 18 -1.71 -9.71 -5.43
C ASP A 18 -2.98 -9.61 -4.56
N ALA A 19 -4.00 -8.89 -5.03
CA ALA A 19 -5.25 -8.74 -4.30
C ALA A 19 -6.17 -9.95 -4.52
N ILE A 20 -6.41 -10.71 -3.46
CA ILE A 20 -7.44 -11.76 -3.41
C ILE A 20 -8.74 -11.10 -2.97
N ILE A 21 -9.63 -10.85 -3.94
CA ILE A 21 -10.88 -10.11 -3.70
C ILE A 21 -11.79 -10.88 -2.76
N ASP A 22 -12.35 -10.17 -1.77
CA ASP A 22 -13.36 -10.71 -0.85
C ASP A 22 -14.67 -10.97 -1.62
N GLU A 23 -15.26 -12.14 -1.45
CA GLU A 23 -16.49 -12.56 -2.14
C GLU A 23 -17.67 -11.61 -1.88
N SER A 24 -17.69 -10.96 -0.73
CA SER A 24 -18.71 -9.98 -0.35
C SER A 24 -18.46 -8.58 -0.96
N PHE A 25 -17.30 -8.36 -1.60
CA PHE A 25 -16.97 -7.06 -2.16
C PHE A 25 -17.78 -6.75 -3.40
N ASN A 26 -18.55 -5.66 -3.34
CA ASN A 26 -19.41 -5.24 -4.44
C ASN A 26 -18.76 -4.11 -5.24
N PHE A 27 -18.44 -4.37 -6.50
CA PHE A 27 -17.95 -3.38 -7.47
C PHE A 27 -19.03 -2.38 -7.94
N GLY A 28 -20.21 -2.39 -7.31
CA GLY A 28 -21.36 -1.56 -7.67
C GLY A 28 -21.25 -0.08 -7.29
N PHE A 29 -20.27 0.33 -6.49
CA PHE A 29 -20.12 1.73 -6.10
C PHE A 29 -19.91 2.62 -7.32
N ARG A 30 -20.69 3.72 -7.38
CA ARG A 30 -20.61 4.74 -8.44
C ARG A 30 -20.60 6.12 -7.81
N PRO A 31 -19.61 6.98 -8.11
CA PRO A 31 -19.60 8.36 -7.70
C PRO A 31 -20.83 9.10 -8.23
N ASN A 32 -21.52 9.84 -7.37
CA ASN A 32 -22.70 10.60 -7.74
C ASN A 32 -22.28 11.99 -8.23
N PRO A 33 -22.62 12.39 -9.49
CA PRO A 33 -22.24 13.70 -10.04
C PRO A 33 -22.86 14.89 -9.30
N ASN A 34 -23.94 14.66 -8.55
CA ASN A 34 -24.63 15.71 -7.81
C ASN A 34 -24.21 15.80 -6.34
N LYS A 35 -23.25 14.97 -5.91
CA LYS A 35 -22.74 14.98 -4.54
C LYS A 35 -21.27 15.43 -4.51
N LYS A 36 -20.90 15.95 -3.36
CA LYS A 36 -19.52 16.36 -3.03
C LYS A 36 -18.97 15.49 -1.92
N GLU A 37 -17.65 15.36 -1.91
CA GLU A 37 -16.86 14.92 -0.76
C GLU A 37 -16.19 16.16 -0.15
N TYR A 38 -16.01 16.18 1.16
CA TYR A 38 -15.31 17.27 1.85
C TYR A 38 -15.82 18.68 1.46
N ASP A 39 -17.13 18.92 1.55
CA ASP A 39 -17.83 20.18 1.33
C ASP A 39 -17.74 20.83 -0.07
N HIS A 40 -16.72 20.57 -0.85
CA HIS A 40 -16.51 21.27 -2.11
C HIS A 40 -16.08 20.43 -3.30
N ILE A 41 -15.52 19.23 -3.09
CA ILE A 41 -14.96 18.41 -4.18
C ILE A 41 -16.02 17.47 -4.74
N PRO A 42 -16.33 17.52 -6.05
CA PRO A 42 -17.28 16.59 -6.65
C PRO A 42 -16.86 15.12 -6.45
N GLN A 43 -17.80 14.24 -6.11
CA GLN A 43 -17.52 12.82 -5.96
C GLN A 43 -16.88 12.23 -7.22
N THR A 44 -17.21 12.74 -8.39
CA THR A 44 -16.67 12.27 -9.67
C THR A 44 -15.21 12.65 -9.93
N GLU A 45 -14.62 13.49 -9.08
CA GLU A 45 -13.23 13.93 -9.17
C GLU A 45 -12.35 13.29 -8.07
N CYS A 46 -12.92 12.45 -7.20
CA CYS A 46 -12.23 11.78 -6.13
C CYS A 46 -11.75 10.38 -6.56
N ILE A 47 -10.66 9.93 -5.93
CA ILE A 47 -10.19 8.55 -5.99
C ILE A 47 -10.70 7.83 -4.75
N TYR A 48 -11.43 6.73 -4.94
CA TYR A 48 -11.92 5.91 -3.83
C TYR A 48 -11.01 4.72 -3.61
N VAL A 49 -10.67 4.44 -2.35
CA VAL A 49 -9.72 3.40 -1.98
C VAL A 49 -10.30 2.55 -0.85
N TRP A 50 -10.27 1.24 -1.00
CA TRP A 50 -10.80 0.28 -0.03
C TRP A 50 -9.69 -0.33 0.80
N ARG A 51 -10.05 -0.73 2.03
CA ARG A 51 -9.12 -1.40 2.93
C ARG A 51 -8.76 -2.80 2.44
N SER A 52 -7.54 -3.20 2.76
CA SER A 52 -7.05 -4.57 2.57
C SER A 52 -6.80 -5.23 3.91
N ARG A 53 -6.91 -6.56 3.96
CA ARG A 53 -6.52 -7.37 5.10
C ARG A 53 -5.14 -7.97 4.87
N ASN A 54 -4.28 -7.88 5.86
CA ASN A 54 -2.99 -8.55 5.87
C ASN A 54 -3.17 -10.04 6.25
N PRO A 55 -2.68 -11.00 5.46
CA PRO A 55 -2.88 -12.43 5.71
C PRO A 55 -2.03 -12.98 6.86
N VAL A 56 -0.98 -12.27 7.28
CA VAL A 56 -0.05 -12.72 8.32
C VAL A 56 -0.45 -12.23 9.71
N ASN A 57 -0.80 -10.94 9.85
CA ASN A 57 -1.05 -10.33 11.14
C ASN A 57 -2.48 -9.80 11.33
N ASP A 58 -3.37 -10.06 10.36
CA ASP A 58 -4.79 -9.67 10.35
C ASP A 58 -5.06 -8.14 10.41
N LEU A 59 -4.05 -7.31 10.26
CA LEU A 59 -4.26 -5.86 10.14
C LEU A 59 -5.21 -5.54 8.97
N VAL A 60 -6.20 -4.72 9.26
CA VAL A 60 -7.12 -4.18 8.25
C VAL A 60 -6.85 -2.70 8.11
N TYR A 61 -6.01 -2.35 7.17
CA TYR A 61 -5.66 -0.97 6.84
C TYR A 61 -5.10 -0.87 5.42
N GLY A 62 -4.56 0.30 5.12
CA GLY A 62 -4.00 0.56 3.81
C GLY A 62 -5.09 0.69 2.77
N TYR A 63 -4.69 1.10 1.63
CA TYR A 63 -5.59 1.41 0.54
C TYR A 63 -4.96 0.89 -0.75
N GLY A 64 -4.62 -0.41 -0.72
CA GLY A 64 -3.85 -1.03 -1.77
C GLY A 64 -4.72 -1.71 -2.81
N GLY A 65 -5.41 -2.76 -2.41
CA GLY A 65 -5.92 -3.76 -3.32
C GLY A 65 -6.98 -3.32 -4.31
N ALA A 66 -7.93 -2.47 -3.92
CA ALA A 66 -8.96 -1.98 -4.83
C ALA A 66 -9.09 -0.45 -4.78
N LYS A 67 -9.01 0.18 -5.93
CA LYS A 67 -9.09 1.63 -6.12
C LYS A 67 -10.00 1.96 -7.30
N LEU A 68 -10.86 2.97 -7.14
CA LEU A 68 -11.69 3.49 -8.24
C LEU A 68 -11.19 4.87 -8.65
N PHE A 69 -10.68 4.97 -9.87
CA PHE A 69 -10.08 6.18 -10.40
C PHE A 69 -11.00 6.92 -11.38
N PRO A 70 -11.05 8.27 -11.32
CA PRO A 70 -11.58 9.06 -12.40
C PRO A 70 -10.64 9.03 -13.61
N ARG A 71 -11.13 8.53 -14.74
CA ARG A 71 -10.33 8.35 -15.97
C ARG A 71 -9.62 9.63 -16.39
N LYS A 72 -10.32 10.77 -16.33
CA LYS A 72 -9.77 12.07 -16.72
C LYS A 72 -8.51 12.44 -15.93
N ALA A 73 -8.53 12.24 -14.61
CA ALA A 73 -7.39 12.56 -13.75
C ALA A 73 -6.17 11.68 -14.07
N MET A 74 -6.41 10.40 -14.31
CA MET A 74 -5.34 9.46 -14.67
C MET A 74 -4.69 9.76 -16.02
N LEU A 75 -5.45 10.24 -17.00
CA LEU A 75 -4.92 10.67 -18.29
C LEU A 75 -4.10 11.97 -18.19
N GLN A 76 -4.40 12.81 -17.21
CA GLN A 76 -3.72 14.09 -16.99
C GLN A 76 -2.50 14.00 -16.07
N ALA A 77 -2.27 12.88 -15.41
CA ALA A 77 -1.14 12.68 -14.53
C ALA A 77 0.19 12.75 -15.31
N LYS A 78 1.05 13.70 -14.93
CA LYS A 78 2.30 14.01 -15.66
C LYS A 78 3.56 13.51 -14.95
N THR A 79 3.49 13.27 -13.65
CA THR A 79 4.63 12.85 -12.83
C THR A 79 4.26 11.63 -12.02
N TRP A 80 5.23 10.72 -11.85
CA TRP A 80 5.10 9.54 -11.03
C TRP A 80 6.21 9.59 -9.99
N ASN A 81 5.87 9.98 -8.77
CA ASN A 81 6.77 9.97 -7.63
C ASN A 81 6.82 8.57 -6.99
N VAL A 82 7.57 8.44 -5.90
CA VAL A 82 7.74 7.20 -5.12
C VAL A 82 6.40 6.55 -4.73
N ASP A 83 5.38 7.37 -4.51
CA ASP A 83 4.01 6.92 -4.24
C ASP A 83 3.05 7.52 -5.28
N MET A 84 2.22 6.68 -5.87
CA MET A 84 1.19 7.09 -6.83
C MET A 84 0.20 8.09 -6.21
N THR A 85 -0.07 7.98 -4.91
CA THR A 85 -1.01 8.86 -4.20
C THR A 85 -0.57 10.31 -4.18
N THR A 86 0.74 10.56 -4.19
CA THR A 86 1.32 11.91 -4.18
C THR A 86 1.49 12.49 -5.59
N SER A 87 1.31 11.66 -6.63
CA SER A 87 1.55 12.03 -8.03
C SER A 87 0.30 12.52 -8.76
N ILE A 88 -0.87 12.20 -8.23
CA ILE A 88 -2.16 12.52 -8.83
C ILE A 88 -2.82 13.59 -7.98
N GLY A 89 -3.07 14.77 -8.54
CA GLY A 89 -3.69 15.91 -7.86
C GLY A 89 -5.17 15.72 -7.50
N CYS A 90 -5.57 14.51 -7.11
CA CYS A 90 -6.92 14.15 -6.70
C CYS A 90 -6.98 13.87 -5.21
N VAL A 91 -8.15 14.08 -4.62
CA VAL A 91 -8.41 13.69 -3.24
C VAL A 91 -8.68 12.19 -3.15
N PHE A 92 -8.03 11.53 -2.20
CA PHE A 92 -8.26 10.14 -1.86
C PHE A 92 -9.34 10.03 -0.78
N VAL A 93 -10.39 9.26 -1.07
CA VAL A 93 -11.52 9.03 -0.17
C VAL A 93 -11.48 7.58 0.31
N PRO A 94 -11.13 7.35 1.59
CA PRO A 94 -11.08 6.02 2.14
C PRO A 94 -12.48 5.41 2.27
N LYS A 95 -12.61 4.13 1.93
CA LYS A 95 -13.79 3.30 2.17
C LYS A 95 -13.46 2.26 3.22
N PHE A 96 -14.31 2.18 4.26
CA PHE A 96 -14.06 1.30 5.41
C PHE A 96 -14.26 -0.19 5.12
N GLN A 97 -15.01 -0.53 4.06
CA GLN A 97 -15.19 -1.91 3.65
C GLN A 97 -13.85 -2.53 3.22
N VAL A 98 -13.62 -3.76 3.64
CA VAL A 98 -12.50 -4.55 3.16
C VAL A 98 -12.83 -5.04 1.75
N SER A 99 -11.91 -4.84 0.82
CA SER A 99 -12.07 -5.29 -0.57
C SER A 99 -11.35 -6.60 -0.86
N ASN A 100 -10.27 -6.87 -0.13
CA ASN A 100 -9.37 -7.97 -0.45
C ASN A 100 -8.47 -8.36 0.72
N ILE A 101 -7.86 -9.53 0.56
CA ILE A 101 -6.64 -9.93 1.27
C ILE A 101 -5.48 -9.66 0.34
N THR A 102 -4.39 -9.06 0.83
CA THR A 102 -3.18 -8.84 0.02
C THR A 102 -2.31 -10.10 0.05
N GLY A 103 -2.24 -10.81 -1.06
CA GLY A 103 -1.59 -12.13 -1.18
C GLY A 103 -0.06 -12.06 -1.33
N PHE A 104 0.64 -11.39 -0.42
CA PHE A 104 2.09 -11.23 -0.52
C PHE A 104 2.90 -12.38 0.11
N ASN A 105 2.29 -13.22 0.94
CA ASN A 105 2.97 -14.28 1.70
C ASN A 105 3.08 -15.60 0.92
N VAL A 106 3.61 -15.53 -0.30
CA VAL A 106 3.73 -16.67 -1.22
C VAL A 106 5.05 -17.44 -1.10
N ASN A 107 6.09 -16.79 -0.59
CA ASN A 107 7.39 -17.37 -0.26
C ASN A 107 8.14 -16.49 0.75
N PRO A 108 9.27 -16.95 1.34
CA PRO A 108 10.04 -16.20 2.33
C PRO A 108 10.44 -14.80 1.86
N PHE A 109 11.03 -14.68 0.67
CA PHE A 109 11.52 -13.39 0.15
C PHE A 109 10.37 -12.40 -0.11
N GLU A 110 9.29 -12.81 -0.76
CA GLU A 110 8.15 -11.93 -1.05
C GLU A 110 7.49 -11.44 0.24
N THR A 111 7.43 -12.31 1.25
CA THR A 111 6.87 -11.97 2.56
C THR A 111 7.76 -10.96 3.28
N TRP A 112 9.06 -11.22 3.37
CA TRP A 112 10.04 -10.31 3.94
C TRP A 112 10.04 -8.96 3.22
N LYS A 113 10.11 -8.97 1.90
CA LYS A 113 10.12 -7.78 1.04
C LYS A 113 8.93 -6.88 1.29
N SER A 114 7.72 -7.46 1.36
CA SER A 114 6.50 -6.71 1.57
C SER A 114 6.47 -6.04 2.94
N ALA A 115 6.87 -6.77 3.99
CA ALA A 115 6.97 -6.26 5.35
C ALA A 115 8.04 -5.17 5.47
N PHE A 116 9.24 -5.40 4.90
CA PHE A 116 10.33 -4.43 4.89
C PHE A 116 9.89 -3.10 4.26
N ARG A 117 9.30 -3.15 3.07
CA ARG A 117 8.84 -1.97 2.33
C ARG A 117 7.76 -1.20 3.09
N GLU A 118 6.79 -1.91 3.64
CA GLU A 118 5.70 -1.27 4.37
C GLU A 118 6.19 -0.62 5.66
N CYS A 119 6.98 -1.32 6.47
CA CYS A 119 7.50 -0.78 7.72
C CYS A 119 8.51 0.35 7.51
N THR A 120 9.28 0.33 6.42
CA THR A 120 10.09 1.49 6.00
C THR A 120 9.23 2.73 5.77
N LYS A 121 8.12 2.60 5.05
CA LYS A 121 7.21 3.73 4.79
C LYS A 121 6.57 4.25 6.07
N LEU A 122 6.11 3.35 6.94
CA LEU A 122 5.47 3.71 8.20
C LEU A 122 6.44 4.45 9.15
N SER A 123 7.68 3.94 9.31
CA SER A 123 8.66 4.49 10.24
C SER A 123 9.34 5.77 9.74
N SER A 124 9.54 5.90 8.43
CA SER A 124 10.18 7.10 7.83
C SER A 124 9.26 8.31 7.71
N SER A 125 7.95 8.15 7.93
CA SER A 125 6.93 9.21 7.73
C SER A 125 6.88 9.75 6.28
N VAL A 126 7.30 8.97 5.30
CA VAL A 126 7.23 9.33 3.86
C VAL A 126 5.78 9.46 3.39
N ILE A 127 4.85 8.77 4.06
CA ILE A 127 3.42 8.96 3.82
C ILE A 127 2.92 10.09 4.72
N PRO A 128 2.72 11.31 4.18
CA PRO A 128 2.14 12.40 4.94
C PRO A 128 0.68 12.06 5.22
N ASN A 129 0.18 12.11 6.39
CA ASN A 129 -1.21 11.94 6.81
C ASN A 129 -1.57 10.64 7.55
N GLY A 130 -0.61 9.92 8.12
CA GLY A 130 -0.92 8.97 9.18
C GLY A 130 -0.94 9.70 10.53
N ASP A 131 -1.94 9.46 11.34
CA ASP A 131 -1.85 9.73 12.76
C ASP A 131 -0.62 8.95 13.27
N ASN A 132 0.34 9.62 13.91
CA ASN A 132 1.55 8.98 14.42
C ASN A 132 1.21 7.79 15.33
N MET A 133 0.16 7.90 16.14
CA MET A 133 -0.29 6.79 17.00
C MET A 133 -0.78 5.58 16.20
N ASP A 134 -1.45 5.80 15.07
CA ASP A 134 -1.91 4.71 14.19
C ASP A 134 -0.72 4.02 13.50
N ASN A 135 0.30 4.78 13.11
CA ASN A 135 1.53 4.22 12.53
C ASN A 135 2.35 3.42 13.56
N GLU A 136 2.46 3.89 14.79
CA GLU A 136 3.13 3.16 15.87
C GLU A 136 2.42 1.83 16.17
N TYR A 137 1.10 1.84 16.29
CA TYR A 137 0.32 0.62 16.47
C TYR A 137 0.52 -0.37 15.30
N ARG A 138 0.51 0.11 14.06
CA ARG A 138 0.72 -0.73 12.88
C ARG A 138 2.12 -1.35 12.90
N LEU A 139 3.15 -0.55 13.18
CA LEU A 139 4.53 -1.03 13.31
C LEU A 139 4.66 -2.09 14.40
N ASP A 140 4.03 -1.88 15.57
CA ASP A 140 4.04 -2.87 16.65
C ASP A 140 3.45 -4.22 16.17
N VAL A 141 2.30 -4.17 15.50
CA VAL A 141 1.65 -5.38 14.98
C VAL A 141 2.50 -6.06 13.90
N TRP A 142 3.07 -5.31 12.96
CA TRP A 142 3.93 -5.87 11.92
C TRP A 142 5.19 -6.52 12.49
N CYS A 143 5.81 -5.92 13.51
CA CYS A 143 7.06 -6.37 14.11
C CYS A 143 6.87 -7.51 15.12
N SER A 144 5.64 -7.84 15.54
CA SER A 144 5.44 -8.78 16.65
C SER A 144 4.42 -9.89 16.38
N ARG A 145 3.53 -9.77 15.39
CA ARG A 145 2.41 -10.71 15.22
C ARG A 145 2.50 -11.51 13.95
N GLY A 146 2.02 -12.75 14.04
CA GLY A 146 1.83 -13.62 12.88
C GLY A 146 2.91 -14.69 12.68
N ALA A 147 3.83 -14.92 13.63
CA ALA A 147 4.89 -15.93 13.51
C ALA A 147 4.36 -17.35 13.16
N SER A 148 3.16 -17.70 13.62
CA SER A 148 2.54 -19.01 13.33
C SER A 148 1.88 -19.11 11.94
N ARG A 149 1.82 -18.01 11.20
CA ARG A 149 1.26 -18.00 9.85
C ARG A 149 2.32 -18.42 8.81
N PRO A 150 1.93 -18.86 7.61
CA PRO A 150 2.89 -19.17 6.56
C PRO A 150 3.86 -17.99 6.31
N PHE A 151 5.15 -18.27 6.44
CA PHE A 151 6.24 -17.30 6.34
C PHE A 151 6.18 -16.13 7.33
N GLY A 152 5.49 -16.31 8.48
CA GLY A 152 5.29 -15.26 9.46
C GLY A 152 6.58 -14.75 10.10
N ASP A 153 7.55 -15.61 10.35
CA ASP A 153 8.86 -15.21 10.88
C ASP A 153 9.60 -14.29 9.91
N TYR A 154 9.55 -14.57 8.61
CA TYR A 154 10.11 -13.70 7.58
C TYR A 154 9.38 -12.35 7.49
N CYS A 155 8.07 -12.35 7.75
CA CYS A 155 7.29 -11.12 7.85
C CYS A 155 7.79 -10.25 8.99
N ILE A 156 7.92 -10.82 10.19
CA ILE A 156 8.37 -10.12 11.40
C ILE A 156 9.80 -9.62 11.23
N MET A 157 10.70 -10.44 10.70
CA MET A 157 12.07 -10.06 10.41
C MET A 157 12.12 -8.87 9.44
N GLY A 158 11.45 -8.97 8.28
CA GLY A 158 11.39 -7.88 7.31
C GLY A 158 10.79 -6.60 7.88
N ALA A 159 9.77 -6.72 8.74
CA ALA A 159 9.15 -5.60 9.42
C ALA A 159 10.13 -4.86 10.35
N ASN A 160 10.88 -5.58 11.18
CA ASN A 160 11.87 -5.00 12.08
C ASN A 160 13.00 -4.31 11.31
N GLN A 161 13.58 -4.99 10.33
CA GLN A 161 14.64 -4.43 9.48
C GLN A 161 14.15 -3.21 8.68
N GLY A 162 12.95 -3.26 8.12
CA GLY A 162 12.34 -2.12 7.42
C GLY A 162 12.06 -0.93 8.33
N LYS A 163 11.60 -1.18 9.56
CA LYS A 163 11.42 -0.15 10.59
C LYS A 163 12.75 0.55 10.92
N ASP A 164 13.82 -0.22 11.13
CA ASP A 164 15.14 0.33 11.44
C ASP A 164 15.70 1.13 10.26
N PHE A 165 15.60 0.59 9.06
CA PHE A 165 16.00 1.27 7.83
C PHE A 165 15.24 2.61 7.65
N GLY A 166 13.93 2.61 7.80
CA GLY A 166 13.11 3.80 7.67
C GLY A 166 13.42 4.86 8.73
N ASN A 167 13.67 4.46 9.97
CA ASN A 167 14.08 5.36 11.05
C ASN A 167 15.45 5.98 10.79
N TYR A 168 16.42 5.17 10.35
CA TYR A 168 17.80 5.61 10.12
C TYR A 168 17.88 6.59 8.94
N TYR A 169 17.18 6.32 7.83
CA TYR A 169 17.22 7.11 6.62
C TYR A 169 16.04 8.09 6.47
N ARG A 170 15.34 8.43 7.56
CA ARG A 170 14.12 9.27 7.56
C ARG A 170 14.24 10.56 6.73
N ASN A 171 15.39 11.18 6.68
CA ASN A 171 15.64 12.43 5.97
C ASN A 171 16.34 12.25 4.61
N ASP A 172 16.63 11.02 4.21
CA ASP A 172 17.27 10.69 2.94
C ASP A 172 16.28 9.99 1.99
N THR A 173 15.49 10.81 1.29
CA THR A 173 14.48 10.32 0.35
C THR A 173 15.07 9.52 -0.81
N LYS A 174 16.33 9.77 -1.19
CA LYS A 174 17.03 9.02 -2.25
C LYS A 174 17.32 7.60 -1.79
N THR A 175 17.84 7.42 -0.58
CA THR A 175 18.08 6.09 -0.01
C THR A 175 16.77 5.38 0.28
N LEU A 176 15.76 6.07 0.82
CA LEU A 176 14.44 5.49 1.06
C LEU A 176 13.78 4.98 -0.24
N ALA A 177 14.02 5.63 -1.38
CA ALA A 177 13.46 5.20 -2.67
C ALA A 177 13.97 3.82 -3.12
N ARG A 178 15.07 3.30 -2.54
CA ARG A 178 15.60 1.95 -2.85
C ARG A 178 14.63 0.82 -2.48
N ILE A 179 13.64 1.07 -1.63
CA ILE A 179 12.57 0.07 -1.40
C ILE A 179 11.77 -0.29 -2.65
N ASN A 180 11.95 0.44 -3.75
CA ASN A 180 11.34 0.13 -5.05
C ASN A 180 12.32 -0.55 -6.02
N ASP A 181 13.56 -0.73 -5.63
CA ASP A 181 14.58 -1.51 -6.34
C ASP A 181 14.54 -2.97 -5.83
N PHE A 182 13.94 -3.85 -6.62
CA PHE A 182 13.72 -5.23 -6.20
C PHE A 182 14.98 -6.08 -6.23
N ASP A 183 15.96 -5.74 -7.05
CA ASP A 183 17.26 -6.41 -7.07
C ASP A 183 18.02 -6.07 -5.79
N TRP A 184 18.04 -4.79 -5.42
CA TRP A 184 18.60 -4.37 -4.14
C TRP A 184 17.90 -5.02 -2.93
N LEU A 185 16.57 -5.11 -2.93
CA LEU A 185 15.84 -5.80 -1.85
C LEU A 185 16.21 -7.28 -1.76
N LYS A 186 16.46 -7.92 -2.91
CA LYS A 186 16.92 -9.30 -2.93
C LYS A 186 18.32 -9.44 -2.32
N GLU A 187 19.23 -8.52 -2.64
CA GLU A 187 20.58 -8.47 -2.01
C GLU A 187 20.47 -8.28 -0.48
N GLN A 188 19.63 -7.37 -0.01
CA GLN A 188 19.44 -7.15 1.43
C GLN A 188 18.86 -8.38 2.13
N TYR A 189 17.91 -9.05 1.52
CA TYR A 189 17.36 -10.30 2.03
C TYR A 189 18.43 -11.39 2.14
N ASP A 190 19.25 -11.58 1.10
CA ASP A 190 20.30 -12.61 1.11
C ASP A 190 21.37 -12.33 2.18
N LEU A 191 21.72 -11.06 2.37
CA LEU A 191 22.63 -10.65 3.46
C LEU A 191 22.03 -10.97 4.83
N ALA A 192 20.76 -10.64 5.06
CA ALA A 192 20.08 -10.96 6.32
C ALA A 192 20.03 -12.47 6.61
N MET A 193 19.84 -13.29 5.58
CA MET A 193 19.87 -14.77 5.75
C MET A 193 21.25 -15.32 6.08
N CYS A 194 22.32 -14.64 5.68
CA CYS A 194 23.69 -15.06 6.01
C CYS A 194 24.09 -14.71 7.45
N GLU A 195 23.47 -13.72 8.08
CA GLU A 195 23.77 -13.30 9.46
C GLU A 195 23.08 -14.17 10.52
N GLU A 196 22.05 -14.96 10.16
CA GLU A 196 21.35 -15.88 11.06
C GLU A 196 21.99 -17.28 11.14
N VAL A 197 23.07 -17.55 10.42
CA VAL A 197 23.82 -18.82 10.42
C VAL A 197 25.11 -18.67 11.25
#